data_c4d54fc30b946542935fc7b1b55ada75
#
_entry.id   c4d54fc30b946542935fc7b1b55ada75
#
_cell.length_a   1.000
_cell.length_b   1.000
_cell.length_c   1.000
_cell.angle_alpha   90.00
_cell.angle_beta   90.00
_cell.angle_gamma   90.00
#
_symmetry.space_group_name_H-M   'P 1'
#
loop_
_entity.id
_entity.type
_entity.pdbx_description
1 polymer ?
#
loop_
_entity_poly.entity_id
_entity_poly.type
_entity_poly.pdbx_seq_one_letter_code
_entity_poly.pdbx_strand_id
1 'polypeptide(L)'
;MIESRVMEYLNEKAMVAEAMARCYAKGLTTTTGGNISLRVGGVMLITPSGKDKSSLKSEDIAEVDIATGKNLTPEKKLSIETEMHRLIYVKREDAVSVVHSHPVYCCLFSASEEEIDTSLIAESWYLLDKVKKVPYALMGTRELAERVSDYAKEGYNALLLENHGALSVGKSTINAFDRLECMEQAAHLTVLSRLIRTKGIDEKERNRIAEMR
;
A
#
# COMPACT_ATOMS: atom_id res chain seq x y z
N MET A 1 13.04 -27.94 -16.02
CA MET A 1 11.87 -27.04 -16.14
C MET A 1 11.36 -26.52 -14.78
N ILE A 2 11.36 -27.33 -13.71
CA ILE A 2 10.95 -26.83 -12.35
C ILE A 2 12.01 -25.93 -11.75
N GLU A 3 13.29 -26.28 -11.84
CA GLU A 3 14.42 -25.47 -11.30
C GLU A 3 14.57 -24.10 -11.97
N SER A 4 14.32 -24.00 -13.29
CA SER A 4 14.41 -22.71 -13.99
C SER A 4 13.30 -21.71 -13.57
N ARG A 5 12.14 -22.18 -13.15
CA ARG A 5 11.04 -21.35 -12.66
C ARG A 5 11.22 -20.89 -11.20
N VAL A 6 11.94 -21.66 -10.38
CA VAL A 6 12.25 -21.30 -8.98
C VAL A 6 13.19 -20.09 -8.92
N MET A 7 14.06 -19.93 -9.92
CA MET A 7 15.02 -18.81 -10.03
C MET A 7 14.41 -17.55 -10.66
N GLU A 8 13.21 -17.64 -11.21
CA GLU A 8 12.55 -16.50 -11.83
C GLU A 8 12.05 -15.53 -10.75
N TYR A 9 12.39 -14.25 -10.88
CA TYR A 9 12.02 -13.15 -9.98
C TYR A 9 12.57 -13.28 -8.54
N LEU A 10 13.69 -13.97 -8.31
CA LEU A 10 14.22 -14.19 -6.95
C LEU A 10 14.53 -12.87 -6.22
N ASN A 11 15.14 -11.91 -6.94
CA ASN A 11 15.46 -10.59 -6.39
C ASN A 11 14.19 -9.77 -6.09
N GLU A 12 13.24 -9.78 -7.00
CA GLU A 12 11.97 -9.05 -6.87
C GLU A 12 11.11 -9.64 -5.73
N LYS A 13 11.11 -10.96 -5.59
CA LYS A 13 10.46 -11.64 -4.45
C LYS A 13 11.14 -11.29 -3.12
N ALA A 14 12.48 -11.21 -3.10
CA ALA A 14 13.22 -10.78 -1.92
C ALA A 14 12.83 -9.34 -1.53
N MET A 15 12.75 -8.42 -2.49
CA MET A 15 12.30 -7.03 -2.24
C MET A 15 10.89 -6.97 -1.62
N VAL A 16 9.95 -7.80 -2.08
CA VAL A 16 8.59 -7.86 -1.52
C VAL A 16 8.61 -8.41 -0.08
N ALA A 17 9.37 -9.48 0.17
CA ALA A 17 9.51 -10.08 1.49
C ALA A 17 10.18 -9.12 2.50
N GLU A 18 11.26 -8.47 2.10
CA GLU A 18 11.98 -7.48 2.92
C GLU A 18 11.12 -6.26 3.26
N ALA A 19 10.37 -5.73 2.27
CA ALA A 19 9.45 -4.62 2.50
C ALA A 19 8.36 -5.00 3.51
N MET A 20 7.84 -6.22 3.45
CA MET A 20 6.84 -6.70 4.41
C MET A 20 7.42 -6.90 5.81
N ALA A 21 8.61 -7.47 5.93
CA ALA A 21 9.32 -7.59 7.20
C ALA A 21 9.61 -6.21 7.81
N ARG A 22 9.96 -5.21 6.99
CA ARG A 22 10.14 -3.83 7.41
C ARG A 22 8.82 -3.20 7.89
N CYS A 23 7.68 -3.45 7.22
CA CYS A 23 6.36 -3.02 7.71
C CYS A 23 6.09 -3.55 9.12
N TYR A 24 6.35 -4.83 9.35
CA TYR A 24 6.18 -5.45 10.66
C TYR A 24 7.12 -4.84 11.72
N ALA A 25 8.41 -4.73 11.40
CA ALA A 25 9.42 -4.18 12.31
C ALA A 25 9.13 -2.73 12.74
N LYS A 26 8.49 -1.94 11.88
CA LYS A 26 8.06 -0.57 12.17
C LYS A 26 6.68 -0.46 12.84
N GLY A 27 6.01 -1.57 13.12
CA GLY A 27 4.68 -1.57 13.71
C GLY A 27 3.57 -1.07 12.77
N LEU A 28 3.81 -1.10 11.47
CA LEU A 28 2.84 -0.67 10.46
C LEU A 28 1.83 -1.77 10.12
N THR A 29 2.04 -2.98 10.64
CA THR A 29 1.13 -4.12 10.46
C THR A 29 1.23 -5.10 11.63
N THR A 30 0.32 -6.09 11.66
CA THR A 30 0.31 -7.20 12.61
C THR A 30 0.96 -8.46 12.03
N THR A 31 1.13 -9.52 12.84
CA THR A 31 1.80 -10.77 12.44
C THR A 31 1.33 -11.34 11.11
N THR A 32 0.03 -11.31 10.84
CA THR A 32 -0.55 -11.88 9.61
C THR A 32 -1.28 -10.85 8.75
N GLY A 33 -1.38 -9.60 9.21
CA GLY A 33 -2.10 -8.51 8.55
C GLY A 33 -1.34 -7.91 7.38
N GLY A 34 -2.07 -7.20 6.52
CA GLY A 34 -1.51 -6.50 5.37
C GLY A 34 -0.91 -7.39 4.29
N ASN A 35 -0.59 -6.78 3.18
CA ASN A 35 0.04 -7.44 2.03
C ASN A 35 0.76 -6.43 1.14
N ILE A 36 1.81 -6.89 0.49
CA ILE A 36 2.61 -6.10 -0.44
C ILE A 36 2.69 -6.86 -1.75
N SER A 37 2.59 -6.13 -2.85
CA SER A 37 2.80 -6.70 -4.18
C SER A 37 3.71 -5.85 -5.05
N LEU A 38 4.29 -6.51 -6.05
CA LEU A 38 5.17 -5.92 -7.05
C LEU A 38 4.79 -6.46 -8.44
N ARG A 39 4.62 -5.59 -9.42
CA ARG A 39 4.43 -5.93 -10.82
C ARG A 39 5.77 -6.19 -11.48
N VAL A 40 5.90 -7.32 -12.15
CA VAL A 40 7.03 -7.65 -13.03
C VAL A 40 6.45 -8.13 -14.36
N GLY A 41 6.43 -7.25 -15.35
CA GLY A 41 5.74 -7.53 -16.62
C GLY A 41 4.26 -7.83 -16.42
N GLY A 42 3.82 -8.99 -16.89
CA GLY A 42 2.44 -9.49 -16.73
C GLY A 42 2.17 -10.24 -15.43
N VAL A 43 3.15 -10.36 -14.55
CA VAL A 43 3.06 -11.11 -13.28
C VAL A 43 3.03 -10.15 -12.09
N MET A 44 2.16 -10.43 -11.15
CA MET A 44 2.12 -9.81 -9.82
C MET A 44 2.75 -10.77 -8.81
N LEU A 45 3.81 -10.34 -8.15
CA LEU A 45 4.40 -10.98 -6.98
C LEU A 45 3.69 -10.46 -5.75
N ILE A 46 3.19 -11.32 -4.87
CA ILE A 46 2.41 -10.88 -3.69
C ILE A 46 2.71 -11.73 -2.46
N THR A 47 2.73 -11.09 -1.29
CA THR A 47 2.88 -11.79 -0.02
C THR A 47 1.72 -12.75 0.23
N PRO A 48 1.98 -13.98 0.71
CA PRO A 48 0.96 -15.00 0.93
C PRO A 48 0.07 -14.70 2.15
N SER A 49 -1.07 -15.37 2.21
CA SER A 49 -1.96 -15.38 3.38
C SER A 49 -1.44 -16.29 4.49
N GLY A 50 -1.68 -15.90 5.75
CA GLY A 50 -1.49 -16.76 6.93
C GLY A 50 -0.02 -17.06 7.29
N LYS A 51 0.93 -16.34 6.71
CA LYS A 51 2.35 -16.42 7.07
C LYS A 51 2.74 -15.28 8.00
N ASP A 52 3.70 -15.53 8.86
CA ASP A 52 4.32 -14.50 9.70
C ASP A 52 5.06 -13.47 8.84
N LYS A 53 4.59 -12.22 8.91
CA LYS A 53 5.10 -11.12 8.09
C LYS A 53 6.51 -10.67 8.46
N SER A 54 6.95 -10.99 9.69
CA SER A 54 8.30 -10.66 10.16
C SER A 54 9.41 -11.50 9.53
N SER A 55 9.07 -12.69 9.01
CA SER A 55 10.04 -13.71 8.62
C SER A 55 9.83 -14.27 7.20
N LEU A 56 9.06 -13.56 6.37
CA LEU A 56 8.86 -13.95 4.98
C LEU A 56 10.18 -14.00 4.21
N LYS A 57 10.28 -15.02 3.35
CA LYS A 57 11.41 -15.20 2.42
C LYS A 57 10.93 -15.10 0.98
N SER A 58 11.86 -14.95 0.04
CA SER A 58 11.55 -14.91 -1.40
C SER A 58 10.76 -16.14 -1.87
N GLU A 59 11.06 -17.32 -1.34
CA GLU A 59 10.36 -18.57 -1.65
C GLU A 59 8.89 -18.59 -1.21
N ASP A 60 8.49 -17.75 -0.24
CA ASP A 60 7.11 -17.65 0.23
C ASP A 60 6.22 -16.82 -0.72
N ILE A 61 6.81 -15.90 -1.49
CA ILE A 61 6.08 -14.95 -2.32
C ILE A 61 5.34 -15.65 -3.45
N ALA A 62 4.04 -15.40 -3.54
CA ALA A 62 3.18 -15.98 -4.58
C ALA A 62 3.23 -15.18 -5.88
N GLU A 63 2.92 -15.86 -6.98
CA GLU A 63 2.85 -15.30 -8.33
C GLU A 63 1.42 -15.37 -8.86
N VAL A 64 0.95 -14.27 -9.43
CA VAL A 64 -0.40 -14.15 -10.02
C VAL A 64 -0.31 -13.52 -11.40
N ASP A 65 -0.95 -14.12 -12.38
CA ASP A 65 -1.13 -13.52 -13.71
C ASP A 65 -2.05 -12.30 -13.60
N ILE A 66 -1.58 -11.12 -13.98
CA ILE A 66 -2.34 -9.86 -13.82
C ILE A 66 -3.57 -9.85 -14.71
N ALA A 67 -3.49 -10.35 -15.92
CA ALA A 67 -4.59 -10.30 -16.88
C ALA A 67 -5.75 -11.21 -16.46
N THR A 68 -5.45 -12.43 -16.03
CA THR A 68 -6.45 -13.47 -15.75
C THR A 68 -6.78 -13.63 -14.26
N GLY A 69 -5.90 -13.19 -13.36
CA GLY A 69 -5.99 -13.45 -11.90
C GLY A 69 -5.60 -14.88 -11.51
N LYS A 70 -5.05 -15.67 -12.44
CA LYS A 70 -4.65 -17.05 -12.16
C LYS A 70 -3.48 -17.10 -11.20
N ASN A 71 -3.60 -17.90 -10.13
CA ASN A 71 -2.48 -18.24 -9.26
C ASN A 71 -1.49 -19.13 -10.04
N LEU A 72 -0.26 -18.63 -10.25
CA LEU A 72 0.82 -19.34 -10.95
C LEU A 72 1.64 -20.22 -10.00
N THR A 73 1.44 -20.07 -8.69
CA THR A 73 2.05 -20.85 -7.60
C THR A 73 0.96 -21.50 -6.74
N PRO A 74 0.22 -22.50 -7.26
CA PRO A 74 -1.01 -23.03 -6.65
C PRO A 74 -0.79 -23.66 -5.25
N GLU A 75 0.44 -24.02 -4.91
CA GLU A 75 0.84 -24.49 -3.60
C GLU A 75 0.85 -23.36 -2.52
N LYS A 76 0.81 -22.09 -2.94
CA LYS A 76 0.79 -20.95 -2.04
C LYS A 76 -0.62 -20.38 -1.92
N LYS A 77 -1.05 -20.17 -0.68
CA LYS A 77 -2.34 -19.55 -0.40
C LYS A 77 -2.27 -18.04 -0.64
N LEU A 78 -3.04 -17.56 -1.59
CA LEU A 78 -3.12 -16.12 -1.89
C LEU A 78 -3.77 -15.35 -0.74
N SER A 79 -3.40 -14.06 -0.59
CA SER A 79 -4.13 -13.11 0.25
C SER A 79 -5.58 -12.98 -0.25
N ILE A 80 -6.52 -12.80 0.68
CA ILE A 80 -7.92 -12.51 0.34
C ILE A 80 -8.07 -11.19 -0.44
N GLU A 81 -7.06 -10.33 -0.37
CA GLU A 81 -7.02 -9.01 -1.02
C GLU A 81 -6.20 -8.99 -2.32
N THR A 82 -5.82 -10.16 -2.81
CA THR A 82 -5.07 -10.30 -4.07
C THR A 82 -5.77 -9.59 -5.23
N GLU A 83 -7.10 -9.67 -5.29
CA GLU A 83 -7.90 -9.04 -6.36
C GLU A 83 -7.84 -7.50 -6.29
N MET A 84 -7.78 -6.93 -5.08
CA MET A 84 -7.61 -5.48 -4.89
C MET A 84 -6.30 -4.99 -5.51
N HIS A 85 -5.18 -5.66 -5.23
CA HIS A 85 -3.89 -5.33 -5.84
C HIS A 85 -3.90 -5.52 -7.36
N ARG A 86 -4.45 -6.65 -7.81
CA ARG A 86 -4.52 -6.98 -9.24
C ARG A 86 -5.30 -5.94 -10.04
N LEU A 87 -6.47 -5.52 -9.57
CA LEU A 87 -7.29 -4.53 -10.26
C LEU A 87 -6.63 -3.15 -10.32
N ILE A 88 -5.82 -2.76 -9.32
CA ILE A 88 -4.99 -1.56 -9.41
C ILE A 88 -4.04 -1.67 -10.60
N TYR A 89 -3.34 -2.80 -10.74
CA TYR A 89 -2.43 -2.99 -11.86
C TYR A 89 -3.13 -3.08 -13.22
N VAL A 90 -4.35 -3.60 -13.28
CA VAL A 90 -5.15 -3.63 -14.51
C VAL A 90 -5.57 -2.22 -14.94
N LYS A 91 -5.94 -1.36 -13.97
CA LYS A 91 -6.46 -0.01 -14.24
C LYS A 91 -5.36 1.07 -14.31
N ARG A 92 -4.14 0.77 -13.83
CA ARG A 92 -3.01 1.71 -13.78
C ARG A 92 -1.71 1.08 -14.27
N GLU A 93 -1.30 1.45 -15.49
CA GLU A 93 -0.07 0.93 -16.10
C GLU A 93 1.19 1.42 -15.39
N ASP A 94 1.16 2.62 -14.82
CA ASP A 94 2.27 3.23 -14.08
C ASP A 94 2.44 2.69 -12.65
N ALA A 95 1.46 1.95 -12.11
CA ALA A 95 1.57 1.31 -10.82
C ALA A 95 2.52 0.10 -10.90
N VAL A 96 3.60 0.15 -10.12
CA VAL A 96 4.62 -0.92 -10.04
C VAL A 96 4.53 -1.68 -8.73
N SER A 97 4.22 -1.02 -7.62
CA SER A 97 4.06 -1.68 -6.32
C SER A 97 2.88 -1.13 -5.56
N VAL A 98 2.23 -2.00 -4.80
CA VAL A 98 1.13 -1.69 -3.89
C VAL A 98 1.47 -2.22 -2.51
N VAL A 99 1.34 -1.35 -1.50
CA VAL A 99 1.50 -1.69 -0.09
C VAL A 99 0.18 -1.44 0.63
N HIS A 100 -0.39 -2.49 1.20
CA HIS A 100 -1.56 -2.42 2.07
C HIS A 100 -1.20 -2.90 3.47
N SER A 101 -1.55 -2.15 4.49
CA SER A 101 -1.30 -2.49 5.88
C SER A 101 -2.23 -1.76 6.84
N HIS A 102 -2.06 -2.02 8.16
CA HIS A 102 -2.95 -1.51 9.20
C HIS A 102 -2.17 -0.65 10.23
N PRO A 103 -1.55 0.48 9.81
CA PRO A 103 -0.85 1.37 10.73
C PRO A 103 -1.85 2.03 11.68
N VAL A 104 -1.46 2.23 12.93
CA VAL A 104 -2.38 2.58 14.02
C VAL A 104 -3.13 3.89 13.76
N TYR A 105 -2.40 4.96 13.38
CA TYR A 105 -3.01 6.28 13.16
C TYR A 105 -3.79 6.32 11.84
N CYS A 106 -3.33 5.66 10.79
CA CYS A 106 -4.10 5.50 9.56
C CYS A 106 -5.42 4.75 9.83
N CYS A 107 -5.40 3.68 10.63
CA CYS A 107 -6.61 2.97 11.03
C CYS A 107 -7.56 3.86 11.85
N LEU A 108 -7.03 4.70 12.74
CA LEU A 108 -7.85 5.66 13.48
C LEU A 108 -8.57 6.63 12.52
N PHE A 109 -7.86 7.22 11.56
CA PHE A 109 -8.45 8.10 10.55
C PHE A 109 -9.37 7.36 9.58
N SER A 110 -9.10 6.09 9.29
CA SER A 110 -10.00 5.29 8.44
C SER A 110 -11.39 5.09 9.08
N ALA A 111 -11.47 5.08 10.41
CA ALA A 111 -12.71 4.95 11.18
C ALA A 111 -13.30 6.30 11.65
N SER A 112 -12.73 7.43 11.24
CA SER A 112 -13.11 8.78 11.64
C SER A 112 -13.70 9.54 10.45
N GLU A 113 -14.54 10.54 10.69
CA GLU A 113 -14.97 11.50 9.67
C GLU A 113 -13.88 12.53 9.33
N GLU A 114 -12.81 12.58 10.10
CA GLU A 114 -11.74 13.57 9.95
C GLU A 114 -10.71 13.18 8.90
N GLU A 115 -10.01 14.18 8.38
CA GLU A 115 -8.97 14.01 7.37
C GLU A 115 -7.57 14.13 8.00
N ILE A 116 -6.59 13.46 7.38
CA ILE A 116 -5.18 13.63 7.70
C ILE A 116 -4.70 14.98 7.13
N ASP A 117 -4.14 15.83 7.97
CA ASP A 117 -3.53 17.09 7.53
C ASP A 117 -2.11 16.85 6.99
N THR A 118 -2.01 16.68 5.69
CA THR A 118 -0.72 16.51 5.00
C THR A 118 0.07 17.80 4.89
N SER A 119 -0.51 18.97 5.25
CA SER A 119 0.15 20.27 5.14
C SER A 119 1.05 20.61 6.33
N LEU A 120 1.06 19.79 7.40
CA LEU A 120 1.85 20.05 8.60
C LEU A 120 3.37 20.03 8.36
N ILE A 121 3.84 19.20 7.40
CA ILE A 121 5.25 19.16 6.99
C ILE A 121 5.38 19.04 5.47
N ALA A 122 6.48 19.56 4.92
CA ALA A 122 6.73 19.60 3.49
C ALA A 122 6.79 18.21 2.84
N GLU A 123 7.37 17.23 3.54
CA GLU A 123 7.50 15.85 3.06
C GLU A 123 6.13 15.19 2.82
N SER A 124 5.21 15.28 3.78
CA SER A 124 3.87 14.71 3.62
C SER A 124 3.08 15.41 2.50
N TRP A 125 3.21 16.73 2.37
CA TRP A 125 2.60 17.45 1.27
C TRP A 125 3.17 17.03 -0.09
N TYR A 126 4.49 16.85 -0.19
CA TYR A 126 5.17 16.43 -1.42
C TYR A 126 4.83 15.00 -1.84
N LEU A 127 4.87 14.04 -0.90
CA LEU A 127 4.71 12.62 -1.21
C LEU A 127 3.26 12.17 -1.37
N LEU A 128 2.36 12.73 -0.56
CA LEU A 128 0.98 12.25 -0.47
C LEU A 128 -0.02 13.12 -1.23
N ASP A 129 0.25 14.44 -1.30
CA ASP A 129 -0.73 15.44 -1.74
C ASP A 129 -2.00 15.38 -0.88
N LYS A 130 -2.96 14.57 -1.32
CA LYS A 130 -4.19 14.28 -0.59
C LYS A 130 -4.31 12.78 -0.33
N VAL A 131 -4.64 12.46 0.91
CA VAL A 131 -5.05 11.10 1.29
C VAL A 131 -6.55 10.98 1.01
N LYS A 132 -6.94 9.98 0.23
CA LYS A 132 -8.36 9.76 -0.13
C LYS A 132 -8.94 8.64 0.69
N LYS A 133 -10.11 8.86 1.30
CA LYS A 133 -10.87 7.80 1.97
C LYS A 133 -11.75 7.07 0.96
N VAL A 134 -11.62 5.75 0.92
CA VAL A 134 -12.44 4.83 0.12
C VAL A 134 -13.59 4.35 1.02
N PRO A 135 -14.86 4.50 0.61
CA PRO A 135 -16.00 4.05 1.41
C PRO A 135 -15.93 2.56 1.74
N TYR A 136 -16.47 2.18 2.90
CA TYR A 136 -16.45 0.81 3.38
C TYR A 136 -17.02 -0.19 2.36
N ALA A 137 -16.30 -1.30 2.20
CA ALA A 137 -16.79 -2.54 1.63
C ALA A 137 -16.12 -3.70 2.37
N LEU A 138 -16.76 -4.87 2.39
CA LEU A 138 -16.24 -6.03 3.11
C LEU A 138 -14.87 -6.45 2.56
N MET A 139 -13.89 -6.63 3.45
CA MET A 139 -12.55 -7.06 3.08
C MET A 139 -12.56 -8.37 2.29
N GLY A 140 -11.68 -8.48 1.30
CA GLY A 140 -11.57 -9.66 0.44
C GLY A 140 -12.67 -9.77 -0.64
N THR A 141 -13.59 -8.83 -0.72
CA THR A 141 -14.63 -8.83 -1.76
C THR A 141 -14.18 -8.14 -3.04
N ARG A 142 -14.81 -8.52 -4.15
CA ARG A 142 -14.63 -7.83 -5.43
C ARG A 142 -15.09 -6.36 -5.35
N GLU A 143 -16.13 -6.07 -4.58
CA GLU A 143 -16.63 -4.72 -4.38
C GLU A 143 -15.55 -3.80 -3.79
N LEU A 144 -14.83 -4.23 -2.74
CA LEU A 144 -13.70 -3.49 -2.20
C LEU A 144 -12.60 -3.29 -3.23
N ALA A 145 -12.25 -4.35 -3.96
CA ALA A 145 -11.22 -4.31 -4.98
C ALA A 145 -11.55 -3.33 -6.12
N GLU A 146 -12.80 -3.28 -6.55
CA GLU A 146 -13.27 -2.34 -7.58
C GLU A 146 -13.24 -0.90 -7.06
N ARG A 147 -13.79 -0.62 -5.88
CA ARG A 147 -13.76 0.72 -5.27
C ARG A 147 -12.34 1.26 -5.14
N VAL A 148 -11.45 0.48 -4.51
CA VAL A 148 -10.05 0.90 -4.31
C VAL A 148 -9.34 1.14 -5.63
N SER A 149 -9.52 0.26 -6.61
CA SER A 149 -8.86 0.40 -7.92
C SER A 149 -9.42 1.56 -8.74
N ASP A 150 -10.68 1.97 -8.53
CA ASP A 150 -11.26 3.15 -9.19
C ASP A 150 -10.63 4.44 -8.65
N TYR A 151 -10.49 4.59 -7.33
CA TYR A 151 -9.77 5.74 -6.76
C TYR A 151 -8.29 5.74 -7.17
N ALA A 152 -7.64 4.58 -7.22
CA ALA A 152 -6.29 4.48 -7.73
C ALA A 152 -6.19 4.93 -9.19
N LYS A 153 -7.17 4.56 -10.04
CA LYS A 153 -7.26 4.99 -11.45
C LYS A 153 -7.40 6.51 -11.59
N GLU A 154 -8.07 7.17 -10.64
CA GLU A 154 -8.17 8.65 -10.59
C GLU A 154 -6.85 9.33 -10.22
N GLY A 155 -5.77 8.57 -9.96
CA GLY A 155 -4.44 9.08 -9.65
C GLY A 155 -4.11 9.15 -8.16
N TYR A 156 -5.03 8.75 -7.27
CA TYR A 156 -4.73 8.72 -5.84
C TYR A 156 -3.72 7.61 -5.53
N ASN A 157 -2.63 7.99 -4.88
CA ASN A 157 -1.54 7.09 -4.49
C ASN A 157 -1.51 6.76 -3.00
N ALA A 158 -2.31 7.46 -2.20
CA ALA A 158 -2.46 7.28 -0.75
C ALA A 158 -3.94 7.17 -0.42
N LEU A 159 -4.37 6.01 0.06
CA LEU A 159 -5.76 5.67 0.31
C LEU A 159 -5.95 5.19 1.75
N LEU A 160 -6.98 5.68 2.42
CA LEU A 160 -7.53 5.09 3.63
C LEU A 160 -8.72 4.22 3.24
N LEU A 161 -8.74 2.98 3.67
CA LEU A 161 -9.89 2.09 3.49
C LEU A 161 -10.76 2.19 4.75
N GLU A 162 -11.99 2.70 4.61
CA GLU A 162 -12.88 2.97 5.75
C GLU A 162 -13.03 1.74 6.64
N ASN A 163 -12.81 1.92 7.97
CA ASN A 163 -12.83 0.88 9.00
C ASN A 163 -11.96 -0.35 8.70
N HIS A 164 -10.85 -0.17 7.94
CA HIS A 164 -10.01 -1.28 7.54
C HIS A 164 -8.52 -0.97 7.72
N GLY A 165 -7.98 -0.03 6.98
CA GLY A 165 -6.55 0.27 7.00
C GLY A 165 -6.12 1.28 5.95
N ALA A 166 -4.88 1.16 5.50
CA ALA A 166 -4.27 2.06 4.54
C ALA A 166 -3.68 1.32 3.34
N LEU A 167 -3.66 1.97 2.18
CA LEU A 167 -3.06 1.47 0.96
C LEU A 167 -2.28 2.57 0.26
N SER A 168 -1.13 2.22 -0.25
CA SER A 168 -0.32 3.10 -1.08
C SER A 168 0.09 2.44 -2.39
N VAL A 169 0.20 3.27 -3.44
CA VAL A 169 0.61 2.88 -4.78
C VAL A 169 1.91 3.60 -5.14
N GLY A 170 2.86 2.91 -5.75
CA GLY A 170 4.15 3.49 -6.10
C GLY A 170 4.75 2.98 -7.41
N LYS A 171 5.71 3.77 -7.94
CA LYS A 171 6.55 3.42 -9.11
C LYS A 171 7.70 2.46 -8.76
N SER A 172 7.83 2.09 -7.50
CA SER A 172 8.73 1.07 -6.96
C SER A 172 8.23 0.62 -5.59
N THR A 173 8.74 -0.50 -5.07
CA THR A 173 8.41 -0.97 -3.71
C THR A 173 8.81 0.05 -2.65
N ILE A 174 9.99 0.67 -2.77
CA ILE A 174 10.44 1.74 -1.87
C ILE A 174 9.50 2.94 -1.92
N ASN A 175 9.08 3.38 -3.11
CA ASN A 175 8.20 4.54 -3.25
C ASN A 175 6.79 4.28 -2.66
N ALA A 176 6.23 3.07 -2.85
CA ALA A 176 4.96 2.70 -2.24
C ALA A 176 5.08 2.62 -0.70
N PHE A 177 6.17 2.01 -0.21
CA PHE A 177 6.44 1.90 1.21
C PHE A 177 6.62 3.27 1.88
N ASP A 178 7.42 4.15 1.28
CA ASP A 178 7.68 5.51 1.75
C ASP A 178 6.37 6.33 1.88
N ARG A 179 5.47 6.23 0.90
CA ARG A 179 4.14 6.85 0.99
C ARG A 179 3.31 6.31 2.16
N LEU A 180 3.33 5.00 2.40
CA LEU A 180 2.60 4.42 3.52
C LEU A 180 3.16 4.91 4.87
N GLU A 181 4.49 4.89 5.01
CA GLU A 181 5.18 5.36 6.22
C GLU A 181 4.92 6.85 6.46
N CYS A 182 5.01 7.65 5.41
CA CYS A 182 4.71 9.08 5.46
C CYS A 182 3.23 9.36 5.81
N MET A 183 2.30 8.54 5.30
CA MET A 183 0.87 8.66 5.63
C MET A 183 0.61 8.40 7.11
N GLU A 184 1.22 7.37 7.69
CA GLU A 184 1.14 7.07 9.12
C GLU A 184 1.74 8.22 9.96
N GLN A 185 2.89 8.75 9.54
CA GLN A 185 3.51 9.89 10.22
C GLN A 185 2.63 11.15 10.15
N ALA A 186 2.05 11.47 9.00
CA ALA A 186 1.13 12.59 8.83
C ALA A 186 -0.13 12.43 9.69
N ALA A 187 -0.69 11.22 9.76
CA ALA A 187 -1.81 10.88 10.61
C ALA A 187 -1.45 11.08 12.10
N HIS A 188 -0.31 10.58 12.54
CA HIS A 188 0.18 10.78 13.89
C HIS A 188 0.36 12.27 14.22
N LEU A 189 1.02 13.04 13.36
CA LEU A 189 1.19 14.47 13.53
C LEU A 189 -0.15 15.21 13.58
N THR A 190 -1.13 14.80 12.77
CA THR A 190 -2.48 15.39 12.79
C THR A 190 -3.14 15.20 14.16
N VAL A 191 -3.01 14.03 14.78
CA VAL A 191 -3.52 13.80 16.15
C VAL A 191 -2.80 14.67 17.15
N LEU A 192 -1.46 14.71 17.13
CA LEU A 192 -0.65 15.49 18.09
C LEU A 192 -0.82 17.01 17.91
N SER A 193 -1.11 17.49 16.70
CA SER A 193 -1.33 18.91 16.42
C SER A 193 -2.49 19.52 17.21
N ARG A 194 -3.41 18.69 17.71
CA ARG A 194 -4.54 19.10 18.55
C ARG A 194 -4.12 19.40 20.00
N LEU A 195 -2.96 18.91 20.42
CA LEU A 195 -2.43 19.10 21.77
C LEU A 195 -1.61 20.38 21.90
N ILE A 196 -1.10 20.88 20.76
CA ILE A 196 -0.29 22.09 20.70
C ILE A 196 -0.76 22.96 19.52
N ARG A 197 -0.51 24.27 19.63
CA ARG A 197 -0.82 25.20 18.55
C ARG A 197 0.15 25.00 17.39
N THR A 198 -0.34 24.42 16.27
CA THR A 198 0.44 24.20 15.05
C THR A 198 0.00 25.15 13.94
N LYS A 199 0.84 25.29 12.93
CA LYS A 199 0.55 26.00 11.70
C LYS A 199 1.04 25.15 10.53
N GLY A 200 0.13 24.78 9.62
CA GLY A 200 0.49 24.12 8.37
C GLY A 200 1.19 25.05 7.39
N ILE A 201 1.77 24.48 6.35
CA ILE A 201 2.39 25.20 5.23
C ILE A 201 1.29 26.01 4.51
N ASP A 202 1.57 27.28 4.24
CA ASP A 202 0.60 28.13 3.55
C ASP A 202 0.38 27.71 2.08
N GLU A 203 -0.71 28.19 1.48
CA GLU A 203 -1.11 27.78 0.14
C GLU A 203 -0.06 28.07 -0.93
N LYS A 204 0.63 29.23 -0.84
CA LYS A 204 1.68 29.62 -1.79
C LYS A 204 2.83 28.62 -1.79
N GLU A 205 3.31 28.25 -0.61
CA GLU A 205 4.42 27.30 -0.48
C GLU A 205 3.97 25.86 -0.83
N ARG A 206 2.72 25.48 -0.53
CA ARG A 206 2.15 24.20 -0.98
C ARG A 206 2.12 24.09 -2.50
N ASN A 207 1.75 25.15 -3.21
CA ASN A 207 1.77 25.18 -4.68
C ASN A 207 3.19 25.04 -5.23
N ARG A 208 4.17 25.70 -4.63
CA ARG A 208 5.59 25.55 -5.02
C ARG A 208 6.09 24.11 -4.82
N ILE A 209 5.71 23.46 -3.73
CA ILE A 209 6.06 22.05 -3.49
C ILE A 209 5.37 21.15 -4.53
N ALA A 210 4.12 21.44 -4.91
CA ALA A 210 3.41 20.67 -5.91
C ALA A 210 4.09 20.72 -7.30
N GLU A 211 4.72 21.85 -7.67
CA GLU A 211 5.49 22.00 -8.91
C GLU A 211 6.77 21.14 -8.94
N MET A 212 7.22 20.61 -7.81
CA MET A 212 8.42 19.76 -7.71
C MET A 212 8.13 18.26 -7.95
N ARG A 213 6.87 17.82 -8.10
CA ARG A 213 6.45 16.42 -8.30
C ARG A 213 6.67 15.94 -9.74
#